data_8e8da30d52410a137fb0f7d223d185a0
#
_entry.id   8e8da30d52410a137fb0f7d223d185a0
#
_cell.length_a   1.000
_cell.length_b   1.000
_cell.length_c   1.000
_cell.angle_alpha   90.00
_cell.angle_beta   90.00
_cell.angle_gamma   90.00
#
_symmetry.space_group_name_H-M   'P 1'
#
loop_
_entity.id
_entity.type
_entity.pdbx_description
1 polymer ?
#
loop_
_entity_poly.entity_id
_entity_poly.type
_entity_poly.pdbx_seq_one_letter_code
_entity_poly.pdbx_strand_id
1 'polypeptide(L)'
;MKKWIAIILVAVLLIVAGLLGYRAWYRNTHVFVEGTAYEKDLTELDLRGTGVSIAYYGQARQLLPDCRIRYDLPFQGAFYPDDTTELTISSLSAEEVELLDYLPALKTVNADGCTDYEQMLALQVRRPDCDVHYVVMIDGEAYGEDTTRMSFQNEQPDIQELMEQLAWLPKMKEIFFEEPTAPAKELLALREAYPQIEISWNKTAFGVSYHSDVTEIDLTGMLMESPETIVEPLSYFPELEKVIMCECGPAQKVWFDDETMSAFREIMRSEYKVVWLLKIYGLKVRTDDLYFMPVKHGVVVSNFEIQKLRYCEDMLCVDIGHMAVTDLSFLEGMKSLKYFILVDSPLIYIEPIANCKNLVYVELFRTEVQDLSPLLECTSLQDLNVTRTKADPMVLKEMTWLNNLWVSKHQFDGNEMEEIQAAMPDTFIKFCDYNILSRNGWRNLQNYYDMRDLLGMPYNRW
;
A
#
# COMPACT_ATOMS: atom_id res chain seq x y z
N MET A 1 -78.29 -60.59 -49.90
CA MET A 1 -77.97 -59.51 -49.01
C MET A 1 -76.83 -59.81 -48.01
N LYS A 2 -76.92 -60.90 -47.24
CA LYS A 2 -75.86 -61.17 -46.21
C LYS A 2 -74.43 -61.27 -46.72
N LYS A 3 -74.13 -61.82 -47.94
CA LYS A 3 -72.83 -61.93 -48.53
C LYS A 3 -72.21 -60.55 -48.92
N TRP A 4 -73.02 -59.67 -49.44
CA TRP A 4 -72.60 -58.32 -49.84
C TRP A 4 -72.27 -57.42 -48.61
N ILE A 5 -73.05 -57.57 -47.52
CA ILE A 5 -72.80 -56.86 -46.25
C ILE A 5 -71.48 -57.35 -45.66
N ALA A 6 -71.17 -58.67 -45.71
CA ALA A 6 -69.89 -59.18 -45.24
C ALA A 6 -68.68 -58.65 -46.06
N ILE A 7 -68.78 -58.55 -47.38
CA ILE A 7 -67.76 -58.00 -48.29
C ILE A 7 -67.56 -56.49 -48.00
N ILE A 8 -68.62 -55.73 -47.84
CA ILE A 8 -68.54 -54.31 -47.47
C ILE A 8 -67.93 -54.15 -46.09
N LEU A 9 -68.22 -54.95 -45.10
CA LEU A 9 -67.64 -54.89 -43.77
C LEU A 9 -66.13 -55.23 -43.80
N VAL A 10 -65.76 -56.24 -44.57
CA VAL A 10 -64.30 -56.58 -44.74
C VAL A 10 -63.56 -55.44 -45.47
N ALA A 11 -64.13 -54.85 -46.50
CA ALA A 11 -63.53 -53.72 -47.21
C ALA A 11 -63.40 -52.51 -46.29
N VAL A 12 -64.40 -52.21 -45.47
CA VAL A 12 -64.36 -51.13 -44.49
C VAL A 12 -63.25 -51.39 -43.43
N LEU A 13 -63.18 -52.64 -42.92
CA LEU A 13 -62.13 -53.05 -41.96
C LEU A 13 -60.69 -52.93 -42.55
N LEU A 14 -60.51 -53.33 -43.81
CA LEU A 14 -59.26 -53.18 -44.50
C LEU A 14 -58.84 -51.68 -44.73
N ILE A 15 -59.87 -50.85 -45.06
CA ILE A 15 -59.65 -49.39 -45.18
C ILE A 15 -59.31 -48.80 -43.83
N VAL A 16 -60.02 -49.15 -42.76
CA VAL A 16 -59.76 -48.72 -41.39
C VAL A 16 -58.36 -49.20 -40.92
N ALA A 17 -58.04 -50.48 -41.16
CA ALA A 17 -56.72 -51.03 -40.83
C ALA A 17 -55.57 -50.32 -41.64
N GLY A 18 -55.79 -50.05 -42.94
CA GLY A 18 -54.92 -49.28 -43.79
C GLY A 18 -54.73 -47.85 -43.29
N LEU A 19 -55.85 -47.20 -42.93
CA LEU A 19 -55.77 -45.84 -42.33
C LEU A 19 -55.07 -45.79 -40.97
N LEU A 20 -55.27 -46.78 -40.11
CA LEU A 20 -54.62 -46.93 -38.83
C LEU A 20 -53.10 -47.22 -39.02
N GLY A 21 -52.81 -48.12 -39.96
CA GLY A 21 -51.40 -48.42 -40.35
C GLY A 21 -50.64 -47.20 -40.91
N TYR A 22 -51.33 -46.48 -41.85
CA TYR A 22 -50.80 -45.23 -42.38
C TYR A 22 -50.57 -44.15 -41.29
N ARG A 23 -51.55 -44.00 -40.38
CA ARG A 23 -51.49 -43.05 -39.28
C ARG A 23 -50.34 -43.40 -38.28
N ALA A 24 -50.15 -44.71 -38.02
CA ALA A 24 -49.06 -45.20 -37.18
C ALA A 24 -47.70 -44.96 -37.86
N TRP A 25 -47.60 -45.30 -39.15
CA TRP A 25 -46.38 -45.06 -39.93
C TRP A 25 -46.05 -43.56 -40.01
N TYR A 26 -47.07 -42.71 -40.32
CA TYR A 26 -46.86 -41.25 -40.42
C TYR A 26 -46.43 -40.64 -39.11
N ARG A 27 -46.99 -41.04 -37.96
CA ARG A 27 -46.53 -40.62 -36.63
C ARG A 27 -45.13 -41.12 -36.28
N ASN A 28 -44.72 -42.24 -36.81
CA ASN A 28 -43.40 -42.79 -36.53
C ASN A 28 -42.29 -42.12 -37.36
N THR A 29 -42.65 -41.62 -38.55
CA THR A 29 -41.71 -40.99 -39.49
C THR A 29 -41.74 -39.48 -39.46
N HIS A 30 -42.74 -38.84 -38.84
CA HIS A 30 -42.89 -37.39 -38.76
C HIS A 30 -42.92 -36.88 -37.32
N VAL A 31 -42.45 -35.65 -37.15
CA VAL A 31 -42.67 -34.80 -35.97
C VAL A 31 -43.61 -33.65 -36.33
N PHE A 32 -44.28 -33.09 -35.32
CA PHE A 32 -45.23 -32.00 -35.52
C PHE A 32 -44.78 -30.77 -34.72
N VAL A 33 -44.53 -29.69 -35.41
CA VAL A 33 -44.24 -28.38 -34.85
C VAL A 33 -45.44 -27.50 -35.09
N GLU A 34 -46.16 -27.12 -34.06
CA GLU A 34 -47.43 -26.34 -34.11
C GLU A 34 -48.38 -26.79 -35.21
N GLY A 35 -48.53 -28.09 -35.41
CA GLY A 35 -49.44 -28.69 -36.39
C GLY A 35 -48.84 -28.90 -37.79
N THR A 36 -47.66 -28.40 -38.08
CA THR A 36 -46.96 -28.69 -39.34
C THR A 36 -46.11 -29.95 -39.18
N ALA A 37 -46.29 -30.89 -40.14
CA ALA A 37 -45.55 -32.18 -40.12
C ALA A 37 -44.22 -32.06 -40.85
N TYR A 38 -43.16 -32.56 -40.23
CA TYR A 38 -41.81 -32.67 -40.81
C TYR A 38 -41.33 -34.13 -40.70
N GLU A 39 -40.59 -34.59 -41.71
CA GLU A 39 -39.95 -35.89 -41.68
C GLU A 39 -38.82 -35.88 -40.60
N LYS A 40 -38.72 -36.97 -39.82
CA LYS A 40 -37.72 -37.06 -38.73
C LYS A 40 -36.28 -37.10 -39.24
N ASP A 41 -36.05 -37.53 -40.46
CA ASP A 41 -34.79 -37.65 -41.14
C ASP A 41 -34.45 -36.42 -42.03
N LEU A 42 -35.26 -35.34 -41.86
CA LEU A 42 -35.00 -34.08 -42.57
C LEU A 42 -33.64 -33.53 -42.20
N THR A 43 -32.80 -33.29 -43.19
CA THR A 43 -31.43 -32.80 -43.02
C THR A 43 -31.29 -31.28 -43.04
N GLU A 44 -32.23 -30.62 -43.73
CA GLU A 44 -32.26 -29.14 -43.82
C GLU A 44 -33.70 -28.64 -43.84
N LEU A 45 -34.00 -27.60 -43.03
CA LEU A 45 -35.29 -26.92 -42.97
C LEU A 45 -35.06 -25.41 -43.08
N ASP A 46 -35.57 -24.79 -44.13
CA ASP A 46 -35.48 -23.34 -44.30
C ASP A 46 -36.82 -22.69 -43.83
N LEU A 47 -36.75 -21.98 -42.72
CA LEU A 47 -37.85 -21.21 -42.14
C LEU A 47 -37.71 -19.71 -42.34
N ARG A 48 -36.68 -19.26 -43.09
CA ARG A 48 -36.46 -17.83 -43.37
C ARG A 48 -37.58 -17.26 -44.18
N GLY A 49 -37.96 -16.01 -43.92
CA GLY A 49 -39.09 -15.33 -44.56
C GLY A 49 -40.49 -15.87 -44.21
N THR A 50 -40.59 -16.88 -43.36
CA THR A 50 -41.88 -17.46 -42.97
C THR A 50 -42.56 -16.70 -41.82
N GLY A 51 -41.81 -15.89 -41.08
CA GLY A 51 -42.32 -15.13 -39.94
C GLY A 51 -42.72 -15.98 -38.72
N VAL A 52 -42.18 -17.19 -38.60
CA VAL A 52 -42.46 -18.09 -37.45
C VAL A 52 -41.91 -17.51 -36.15
N SER A 53 -42.55 -17.88 -35.05
CA SER A 53 -42.13 -17.44 -33.71
C SER A 53 -40.88 -18.13 -33.25
N ILE A 54 -40.19 -17.53 -32.27
CA ILE A 54 -39.04 -18.13 -31.57
C ILE A 54 -39.43 -19.46 -30.92
N ALA A 55 -40.65 -19.55 -30.37
CA ALA A 55 -41.17 -20.77 -29.78
C ALA A 55 -41.28 -21.89 -30.83
N TYR A 56 -41.75 -21.55 -32.01
CA TYR A 56 -41.81 -22.49 -33.14
C TYR A 56 -40.43 -23.01 -33.51
N TYR A 57 -39.46 -22.12 -33.67
CA TYR A 57 -38.08 -22.50 -33.96
C TYR A 57 -37.46 -23.37 -32.87
N GLY A 58 -37.63 -23.00 -31.59
CA GLY A 58 -37.16 -23.78 -30.43
C GLY A 58 -37.77 -25.20 -30.40
N GLN A 59 -39.07 -25.34 -30.67
CA GLN A 59 -39.74 -26.63 -30.76
C GLN A 59 -39.23 -27.45 -31.97
N ALA A 60 -39.06 -26.81 -33.13
CA ALA A 60 -38.52 -27.46 -34.33
C ALA A 60 -37.11 -28.02 -34.05
N ARG A 61 -36.22 -27.25 -33.44
CA ARG A 61 -34.88 -27.67 -33.08
C ARG A 61 -34.80 -28.80 -32.07
N GLN A 62 -35.76 -28.82 -31.10
CA GLN A 62 -35.86 -29.89 -30.13
C GLN A 62 -36.34 -31.22 -30.76
N LEU A 63 -37.25 -31.14 -31.71
CA LEU A 63 -37.84 -32.31 -32.36
C LEU A 63 -37.03 -32.83 -33.55
N LEU A 64 -36.18 -31.99 -34.15
CA LEU A 64 -35.32 -32.28 -35.29
C LEU A 64 -33.86 -31.96 -34.95
N PRO A 65 -33.22 -32.65 -33.97
CA PRO A 65 -31.91 -32.29 -33.45
C PRO A 65 -30.78 -32.38 -34.48
N ASP A 66 -30.91 -33.25 -35.47
CA ASP A 66 -29.92 -33.48 -36.53
C ASP A 66 -30.20 -32.65 -37.80
N CYS A 67 -31.30 -31.88 -37.84
CA CYS A 67 -31.67 -31.03 -38.96
C CYS A 67 -31.03 -29.68 -38.89
N ARG A 68 -30.41 -29.23 -39.97
CA ARG A 68 -29.97 -27.84 -40.11
C ARG A 68 -31.16 -26.93 -40.35
N ILE A 69 -31.61 -26.23 -39.30
CA ILE A 69 -32.75 -25.31 -39.42
C ILE A 69 -32.25 -23.90 -39.64
N ARG A 70 -32.56 -23.33 -40.80
CA ARG A 70 -32.32 -21.92 -41.15
C ARG A 70 -33.53 -21.10 -40.68
N TYR A 71 -33.25 -19.94 -40.09
CA TYR A 71 -34.23 -19.18 -39.35
C TYR A 71 -33.89 -17.68 -39.37
N ASP A 72 -34.90 -16.82 -39.37
CA ASP A 72 -34.75 -15.38 -39.16
C ASP A 72 -35.21 -15.04 -37.76
N LEU A 73 -34.25 -14.56 -36.92
CA LEU A 73 -34.57 -14.11 -35.56
C LEU A 73 -35.36 -12.79 -35.61
N PRO A 74 -36.58 -12.72 -35.08
CA PRO A 74 -37.26 -11.46 -34.85
C PRO A 74 -36.60 -10.76 -33.63
N PHE A 75 -35.93 -9.64 -33.89
CA PHE A 75 -35.20 -8.88 -32.86
C PHE A 75 -35.38 -7.39 -33.11
N GLN A 76 -35.86 -6.64 -32.12
CA GLN A 76 -36.06 -5.17 -32.17
C GLN A 76 -36.82 -4.69 -33.43
N GLY A 77 -37.86 -5.42 -33.83
CA GLY A 77 -38.74 -5.07 -34.95
C GLY A 77 -38.17 -5.38 -36.34
N ALA A 78 -36.99 -5.98 -36.43
CA ALA A 78 -36.42 -6.49 -37.66
C ALA A 78 -36.23 -8.02 -37.62
N PHE A 79 -35.87 -8.61 -38.77
CA PHE A 79 -35.62 -10.05 -38.90
C PHE A 79 -34.16 -10.26 -39.32
N TYR A 80 -33.43 -11.04 -38.54
CA TYR A 80 -32.01 -11.33 -38.74
C TYR A 80 -31.79 -12.80 -39.07
N PRO A 81 -31.21 -13.13 -40.24
CA PRO A 81 -30.88 -14.50 -40.61
C PRO A 81 -29.92 -15.17 -39.61
N ASP A 82 -30.01 -16.50 -39.46
CA ASP A 82 -29.18 -17.33 -38.58
C ASP A 82 -27.64 -17.23 -38.90
N ASP A 83 -27.27 -16.76 -40.11
CA ASP A 83 -25.90 -16.50 -40.55
C ASP A 83 -25.47 -15.03 -40.39
N THR A 84 -26.24 -14.20 -39.66
CA THR A 84 -25.88 -12.84 -39.30
C THR A 84 -24.61 -12.83 -38.48
N THR A 85 -23.58 -12.08 -38.96
CA THR A 85 -22.27 -11.99 -38.29
C THR A 85 -22.08 -10.69 -37.51
N GLU A 86 -22.86 -9.66 -37.79
CA GLU A 86 -22.77 -8.34 -37.19
C GLU A 86 -24.14 -7.79 -36.89
N LEU A 87 -24.32 -7.13 -35.75
CA LEU A 87 -25.58 -6.54 -35.30
C LEU A 87 -25.29 -5.14 -34.74
N THR A 88 -26.14 -4.17 -35.09
CA THR A 88 -26.13 -2.83 -34.48
C THR A 88 -27.37 -2.64 -33.64
N ILE A 89 -27.22 -2.25 -32.39
CA ILE A 89 -28.29 -2.07 -31.41
C ILE A 89 -28.23 -0.68 -30.77
N SER A 90 -29.36 -0.16 -30.32
CA SER A 90 -29.44 1.09 -29.57
C SER A 90 -29.96 0.92 -28.14
N SER A 91 -30.46 -0.28 -27.80
CA SER A 91 -30.86 -0.70 -26.45
C SER A 91 -30.68 -2.21 -26.34
N LEU A 92 -30.63 -2.73 -25.13
CA LEU A 92 -30.48 -4.15 -24.86
C LEU A 92 -31.15 -4.51 -23.52
N SER A 93 -32.18 -5.34 -23.55
CA SER A 93 -32.78 -5.88 -22.33
C SER A 93 -32.23 -7.26 -21.97
N ALA A 94 -32.43 -7.70 -20.73
CA ALA A 94 -32.01 -9.02 -20.27
C ALA A 94 -32.60 -10.18 -21.12
N GLU A 95 -33.85 -10.03 -21.54
CA GLU A 95 -34.50 -11.01 -22.41
C GLU A 95 -33.88 -11.04 -23.80
N GLU A 96 -33.52 -9.88 -24.35
CA GLU A 96 -32.86 -9.75 -25.66
C GLU A 96 -31.44 -10.34 -25.66
N VAL A 97 -30.71 -10.26 -24.55
CA VAL A 97 -29.42 -10.96 -24.39
C VAL A 97 -29.55 -12.46 -24.64
N GLU A 98 -30.63 -13.07 -24.10
CA GLU A 98 -30.91 -14.50 -24.32
C GLU A 98 -31.28 -14.82 -25.77
N LEU A 99 -31.98 -13.90 -26.44
CA LEU A 99 -32.38 -14.08 -27.84
C LEU A 99 -31.16 -14.14 -28.78
N LEU A 100 -30.09 -13.48 -28.48
CA LEU A 100 -28.84 -13.46 -29.31
C LEU A 100 -28.16 -14.84 -29.39
N ASP A 101 -28.51 -15.79 -28.52
CA ASP A 101 -28.08 -17.19 -28.64
C ASP A 101 -28.60 -17.85 -29.92
N TYR A 102 -29.71 -17.35 -30.46
CA TYR A 102 -30.29 -17.83 -31.71
C TYR A 102 -29.58 -17.33 -32.97
N LEU A 103 -28.54 -16.48 -32.84
CA LEU A 103 -27.66 -16.06 -33.91
C LEU A 103 -26.25 -16.70 -33.75
N PRO A 104 -26.11 -17.98 -34.10
CA PRO A 104 -24.85 -18.72 -33.84
C PRO A 104 -23.65 -18.20 -34.62
N ALA A 105 -23.85 -17.46 -35.72
CA ALA A 105 -22.83 -16.89 -36.54
C ALA A 105 -22.38 -15.48 -36.06
N LEU A 106 -23.09 -14.88 -35.08
CA LEU A 106 -22.84 -13.53 -34.60
C LEU A 106 -21.43 -13.41 -34.00
N LYS A 107 -20.66 -12.46 -34.50
CA LYS A 107 -19.26 -12.18 -34.08
C LYS A 107 -19.10 -10.79 -33.54
N THR A 108 -19.94 -9.85 -33.94
CA THR A 108 -19.80 -8.46 -33.55
C THR A 108 -21.16 -7.85 -33.23
N VAL A 109 -21.25 -7.15 -32.11
CA VAL A 109 -22.37 -6.31 -31.72
C VAL A 109 -21.89 -4.89 -31.54
N ASN A 110 -22.36 -3.97 -32.38
CA ASN A 110 -22.11 -2.54 -32.27
C ASN A 110 -23.25 -1.89 -31.47
N ALA A 111 -22.93 -1.42 -30.29
CA ALA A 111 -23.87 -0.83 -29.34
C ALA A 111 -23.55 0.66 -29.03
N ASP A 112 -22.96 1.36 -29.99
CA ASP A 112 -22.66 2.79 -29.85
C ASP A 112 -23.94 3.59 -29.59
N GLY A 113 -23.98 4.31 -28.47
CA GLY A 113 -25.16 5.04 -28.01
C GLY A 113 -26.17 4.23 -27.19
N CYS A 114 -25.95 2.94 -26.97
CA CYS A 114 -26.66 2.15 -25.98
C CYS A 114 -26.12 2.43 -24.58
N THR A 115 -27.01 2.63 -23.61
CA THR A 115 -26.66 2.90 -22.20
C THR A 115 -26.98 1.73 -21.27
N ASP A 116 -27.40 0.60 -21.83
CA ASP A 116 -27.73 -0.62 -21.07
C ASP A 116 -26.44 -1.42 -20.77
N TYR A 117 -25.45 -0.79 -20.14
CA TYR A 117 -24.09 -1.32 -19.92
C TYR A 117 -24.08 -2.67 -19.21
N GLU A 118 -24.95 -2.85 -18.21
CA GLU A 118 -25.07 -4.12 -17.48
C GLU A 118 -25.41 -5.28 -18.44
N GLN A 119 -26.31 -5.04 -19.40
CA GLN A 119 -26.71 -6.05 -20.35
C GLN A 119 -25.63 -6.33 -21.40
N MET A 120 -24.85 -5.31 -21.78
CA MET A 120 -23.71 -5.49 -22.68
C MET A 120 -22.60 -6.33 -22.03
N LEU A 121 -22.28 -6.08 -20.75
CA LEU A 121 -21.37 -6.93 -19.99
C LEU A 121 -21.91 -8.36 -19.83
N ALA A 122 -23.21 -8.51 -19.56
CA ALA A 122 -23.85 -9.82 -19.49
C ALA A 122 -23.74 -10.57 -20.83
N LEU A 123 -23.91 -9.87 -21.95
CA LEU A 123 -23.73 -10.44 -23.29
C LEU A 123 -22.29 -10.89 -23.53
N GLN A 124 -21.27 -10.09 -23.16
CA GLN A 124 -19.86 -10.47 -23.28
C GLN A 124 -19.53 -11.73 -22.47
N VAL A 125 -20.09 -11.85 -21.25
CA VAL A 125 -19.91 -13.05 -20.42
C VAL A 125 -20.59 -14.27 -21.04
N ARG A 126 -21.82 -14.08 -21.58
CA ARG A 126 -22.62 -15.16 -22.17
C ARG A 126 -22.06 -15.63 -23.52
N ARG A 127 -21.56 -14.70 -24.33
CA ARG A 127 -21.04 -14.92 -25.67
C ARG A 127 -19.58 -14.44 -25.79
N PRO A 128 -18.62 -15.15 -25.17
CA PRO A 128 -17.20 -14.78 -25.22
C PRO A 128 -16.57 -14.90 -26.63
N ASP A 129 -17.30 -15.49 -27.58
CA ASP A 129 -16.96 -15.60 -28.98
C ASP A 129 -17.48 -14.42 -29.84
N CYS A 130 -18.15 -13.45 -29.21
CA CYS A 130 -18.74 -12.27 -29.82
C CYS A 130 -18.12 -10.99 -29.23
N ASP A 131 -17.59 -10.13 -30.07
CA ASP A 131 -17.07 -8.83 -29.67
C ASP A 131 -18.23 -7.83 -29.54
N VAL A 132 -18.39 -7.24 -28.36
CA VAL A 132 -19.43 -6.24 -28.07
C VAL A 132 -18.77 -4.88 -27.91
N HIS A 133 -19.01 -3.98 -28.86
CA HIS A 133 -18.47 -2.63 -28.89
C HIS A 133 -19.49 -1.64 -28.37
N TYR A 134 -19.09 -0.85 -27.38
CA TYR A 134 -19.88 0.25 -26.82
C TYR A 134 -18.96 1.36 -26.31
N VAL A 135 -19.54 2.52 -26.03
CA VAL A 135 -18.82 3.65 -25.45
C VAL A 135 -19.48 4.08 -24.14
N VAL A 136 -18.67 4.43 -23.17
CA VAL A 136 -19.11 5.07 -21.92
C VAL A 136 -18.78 6.55 -22.02
N MET A 137 -19.77 7.40 -21.76
CA MET A 137 -19.57 8.85 -21.78
C MET A 137 -19.12 9.29 -20.39
N ILE A 138 -17.92 9.90 -20.30
CA ILE A 138 -17.35 10.45 -19.06
C ILE A 138 -16.99 11.90 -19.34
N ASP A 139 -17.63 12.82 -18.63
CA ASP A 139 -17.43 14.28 -18.77
C ASP A 139 -17.51 14.77 -20.23
N GLY A 140 -18.45 14.20 -21.01
CA GLY A 140 -18.66 14.55 -22.41
C GLY A 140 -17.70 13.90 -23.42
N GLU A 141 -16.70 13.13 -22.98
CA GLU A 141 -15.83 12.34 -23.81
C GLU A 141 -16.29 10.88 -23.90
N ALA A 142 -16.07 10.23 -25.06
CA ALA A 142 -16.46 8.86 -25.33
C ALA A 142 -15.27 7.90 -25.11
N TYR A 143 -15.44 6.94 -24.23
CA TYR A 143 -14.45 5.89 -23.94
C TYR A 143 -15.00 4.52 -24.33
N GLY A 144 -14.31 3.83 -25.21
CA GLY A 144 -14.70 2.48 -25.64
C GLY A 144 -14.49 1.43 -24.55
N GLU A 145 -15.16 0.29 -24.67
CA GLU A 145 -15.06 -0.86 -23.75
C GLU A 145 -13.63 -1.43 -23.61
N ASP A 146 -12.78 -1.14 -24.58
CA ASP A 146 -11.37 -1.57 -24.62
C ASP A 146 -10.40 -0.53 -24.05
N THR A 147 -10.91 0.60 -23.56
CA THR A 147 -10.10 1.66 -22.96
C THR A 147 -9.33 1.11 -21.75
N THR A 148 -8.00 1.33 -21.77
CA THR A 148 -7.09 0.87 -20.74
C THR A 148 -6.46 2.01 -19.94
N ARG A 149 -6.54 3.24 -20.43
CA ARG A 149 -5.93 4.43 -19.83
C ARG A 149 -6.82 5.65 -20.01
N MET A 150 -6.86 6.49 -18.97
CA MET A 150 -7.49 7.81 -18.99
C MET A 150 -6.54 8.85 -18.40
N SER A 151 -6.62 10.07 -18.90
CA SER A 151 -5.85 11.20 -18.36
C SER A 151 -6.71 12.46 -18.38
N PHE A 152 -6.90 13.06 -17.21
CA PHE A 152 -7.68 14.27 -17.00
C PHE A 152 -6.76 15.45 -16.70
N GLN A 153 -6.89 16.54 -17.44
CA GLN A 153 -6.04 17.72 -17.30
C GLN A 153 -6.84 18.95 -16.84
N ASN A 154 -7.60 19.56 -17.72
CA ASN A 154 -8.31 20.81 -17.44
C ASN A 154 -9.75 20.59 -17.01
N GLU A 155 -10.46 19.72 -17.71
CA GLU A 155 -11.81 19.26 -17.41
C GLU A 155 -11.70 17.94 -16.69
N GLN A 156 -12.39 17.80 -15.57
CA GLN A 156 -12.27 16.64 -14.70
C GLN A 156 -13.65 16.20 -14.27
N PRO A 157 -13.94 14.90 -14.36
CA PRO A 157 -15.24 14.36 -13.97
C PRO A 157 -15.47 14.51 -12.47
N ASP A 158 -16.72 14.54 -12.08
CA ASP A 158 -17.10 14.26 -10.71
C ASP A 158 -16.62 12.87 -10.32
N ILE A 159 -15.90 12.75 -9.21
CA ILE A 159 -15.27 11.47 -8.80
C ILE A 159 -16.34 10.41 -8.49
N GLN A 160 -17.49 10.81 -7.92
CA GLN A 160 -18.56 9.86 -7.62
C GLN A 160 -19.18 9.32 -8.91
N GLU A 161 -19.40 10.18 -9.89
CA GLU A 161 -19.92 9.78 -11.21
C GLU A 161 -18.90 8.89 -11.94
N LEU A 162 -17.62 9.26 -11.90
CA LEU A 162 -16.53 8.44 -12.47
C LEU A 162 -16.50 7.03 -11.86
N MET A 163 -16.66 6.92 -10.53
CA MET A 163 -16.71 5.61 -9.85
C MET A 163 -17.83 4.74 -10.40
N GLU A 164 -19.03 5.29 -10.66
CA GLU A 164 -20.14 4.55 -11.25
C GLU A 164 -19.85 4.12 -12.69
N GLN A 165 -19.22 4.99 -13.47
CA GLN A 165 -18.94 4.75 -14.89
C GLN A 165 -17.80 3.75 -15.12
N LEU A 166 -16.81 3.69 -14.22
CA LEU A 166 -15.67 2.75 -14.30
C LEU A 166 -16.12 1.28 -14.21
N ALA A 167 -17.25 1.01 -13.61
CA ALA A 167 -17.82 -0.34 -13.59
C ALA A 167 -18.10 -0.90 -15.01
N TRP A 168 -18.28 -0.01 -15.98
CA TRP A 168 -18.58 -0.33 -17.38
C TRP A 168 -17.32 -0.39 -18.28
N LEU A 169 -16.12 -0.15 -17.71
CA LEU A 169 -14.83 -0.18 -18.41
C LEU A 169 -13.91 -1.26 -17.83
N PRO A 170 -14.23 -2.54 -18.06
CA PRO A 170 -13.57 -3.66 -17.37
C PRO A 170 -12.09 -3.84 -17.71
N LYS A 171 -11.61 -3.20 -18.79
CA LYS A 171 -10.20 -3.26 -19.24
C LYS A 171 -9.35 -2.10 -18.71
N MET A 172 -9.94 -1.19 -17.90
CA MET A 172 -9.24 -0.04 -17.34
C MET A 172 -8.06 -0.47 -16.45
N LYS A 173 -6.90 0.15 -16.66
CA LYS A 173 -5.66 -0.14 -15.93
C LYS A 173 -5.04 1.08 -15.27
N GLU A 174 -5.19 2.25 -15.86
CA GLU A 174 -4.51 3.45 -15.43
C GLU A 174 -5.39 4.69 -15.59
N ILE A 175 -5.46 5.50 -14.54
CA ILE A 175 -6.14 6.81 -14.53
C ILE A 175 -5.17 7.83 -13.95
N PHE A 176 -4.95 8.90 -14.68
CA PHE A 176 -4.06 9.97 -14.27
C PHE A 176 -4.80 11.31 -14.23
N PHE A 177 -4.58 12.09 -13.14
CA PHE A 177 -5.10 13.45 -13.01
C PHE A 177 -3.95 14.46 -12.95
N GLU A 178 -3.96 15.44 -13.84
CA GLU A 178 -3.07 16.60 -13.73
C GLU A 178 -3.83 17.69 -12.96
N GLU A 179 -3.27 18.12 -11.83
CA GLU A 179 -3.85 19.14 -10.95
C GLU A 179 -5.31 18.87 -10.56
N PRO A 180 -5.62 17.76 -9.85
CA PRO A 180 -6.99 17.42 -9.49
C PRO A 180 -7.69 18.55 -8.72
N THR A 181 -8.93 18.83 -9.12
CA THR A 181 -9.82 19.79 -8.45
C THR A 181 -10.63 19.14 -7.33
N ALA A 182 -10.82 17.83 -7.42
CA ALA A 182 -11.48 17.03 -6.39
C ALA A 182 -10.69 17.06 -5.07
N PRO A 183 -11.35 17.02 -3.91
CA PRO A 183 -10.69 16.86 -2.61
C PRO A 183 -9.86 15.57 -2.55
N ALA A 184 -8.72 15.59 -1.86
CA ALA A 184 -7.85 14.43 -1.69
C ALA A 184 -8.60 13.17 -1.20
N LYS A 185 -9.53 13.34 -0.27
CA LYS A 185 -10.38 12.27 0.26
C LYS A 185 -11.17 11.52 -0.82
N GLU A 186 -11.65 12.20 -1.85
CA GLU A 186 -12.42 11.59 -2.93
C GLU A 186 -11.51 10.81 -3.87
N LEU A 187 -10.32 11.35 -4.18
CA LEU A 187 -9.30 10.64 -4.97
C LEU A 187 -8.82 9.36 -4.26
N LEU A 188 -8.64 9.42 -2.94
CA LEU A 188 -8.28 8.25 -2.13
C LEU A 188 -9.40 7.23 -2.10
N ALA A 189 -10.67 7.66 -1.98
CA ALA A 189 -11.83 6.76 -2.05
C ALA A 189 -11.93 6.05 -3.42
N LEU A 190 -11.61 6.78 -4.51
CA LEU A 190 -11.54 6.19 -5.85
C LEU A 190 -10.44 5.10 -5.94
N ARG A 191 -9.24 5.36 -5.40
CA ARG A 191 -8.15 4.34 -5.33
C ARG A 191 -8.56 3.12 -4.52
N GLU A 192 -9.23 3.31 -3.39
CA GLU A 192 -9.70 2.23 -2.53
C GLU A 192 -10.80 1.39 -3.21
N ALA A 193 -11.72 2.03 -3.93
CA ALA A 193 -12.81 1.34 -4.64
C ALA A 193 -12.30 0.50 -5.83
N TYR A 194 -11.20 0.93 -6.49
CA TYR A 194 -10.65 0.30 -7.68
C TYR A 194 -9.17 -0.07 -7.53
N PRO A 195 -8.81 -0.96 -6.60
CA PRO A 195 -7.41 -1.31 -6.31
C PRO A 195 -6.67 -1.99 -7.47
N GLN A 196 -7.40 -2.47 -8.49
CA GLN A 196 -6.85 -3.07 -9.70
C GLN A 196 -6.47 -2.03 -10.78
N ILE A 197 -6.86 -0.76 -10.57
CA ILE A 197 -6.55 0.35 -11.48
C ILE A 197 -5.45 1.20 -10.83
N GLU A 198 -4.39 1.47 -11.54
CA GLU A 198 -3.36 2.42 -11.12
C GLU A 198 -3.92 3.84 -11.24
N ILE A 199 -4.24 4.46 -10.10
CA ILE A 199 -4.79 5.81 -10.04
C ILE A 199 -3.76 6.73 -9.40
N SER A 200 -3.31 7.73 -10.16
CA SER A 200 -2.27 8.66 -9.74
C SER A 200 -2.57 10.09 -10.19
N TRP A 201 -1.86 11.04 -9.60
CA TRP A 201 -2.02 12.45 -9.94
C TRP A 201 -0.76 13.25 -9.68
N ASN A 202 -0.65 14.40 -10.35
CA ASN A 202 0.25 15.47 -9.97
C ASN A 202 -0.55 16.55 -9.23
N LYS A 203 0.00 17.09 -8.14
CA LYS A 203 -0.59 18.21 -7.42
C LYS A 203 0.47 19.24 -7.07
N THR A 204 0.23 20.48 -7.42
CA THR A 204 1.08 21.60 -7.00
C THR A 204 0.81 21.94 -5.54
N ALA A 205 1.83 21.74 -4.71
CA ALA A 205 1.85 22.20 -3.32
C ALA A 205 3.07 23.11 -3.11
N PHE A 206 2.88 24.24 -2.45
CA PHE A 206 3.96 25.19 -2.13
C PHE A 206 4.77 25.68 -3.35
N GLY A 207 4.13 25.76 -4.53
CA GLY A 207 4.77 26.19 -5.78
C GLY A 207 5.58 25.15 -6.51
N VAL A 208 5.55 23.89 -6.06
CA VAL A 208 6.19 22.74 -6.70
C VAL A 208 5.14 21.69 -7.02
N SER A 209 5.18 21.12 -8.23
CA SER A 209 4.32 20.00 -8.61
C SER A 209 4.97 18.70 -8.12
N TYR A 210 4.21 17.91 -7.36
CA TYR A 210 4.61 16.60 -6.85
C TYR A 210 3.67 15.53 -7.38
N HIS A 211 4.22 14.36 -7.64
CA HIS A 211 3.42 13.18 -7.94
C HIS A 211 2.84 12.57 -6.64
N SER A 212 1.68 11.92 -6.76
CA SER A 212 0.95 11.34 -5.61
C SER A 212 1.72 10.28 -4.81
N ASP A 213 2.80 9.71 -5.36
CA ASP A 213 3.67 8.72 -4.71
C ASP A 213 4.90 9.33 -4.03
N VAL A 214 4.99 10.66 -3.94
CA VAL A 214 6.11 11.32 -3.26
C VAL A 214 6.18 10.89 -1.80
N THR A 215 7.37 10.48 -1.35
CA THR A 215 7.59 10.02 0.03
C THR A 215 8.23 11.07 0.93
N GLU A 216 8.87 12.10 0.35
CA GLU A 216 9.51 13.18 1.10
C GLU A 216 9.26 14.53 0.45
N ILE A 217 8.84 15.52 1.25
CA ILE A 217 8.67 16.91 0.81
C ILE A 217 9.54 17.82 1.67
N ASP A 218 10.39 18.61 1.02
CA ASP A 218 11.27 19.59 1.67
C ASP A 218 10.70 21.02 1.52
N LEU A 219 10.26 21.57 2.65
CA LEU A 219 9.73 22.92 2.77
C LEU A 219 10.74 23.89 3.38
N THR A 220 12.03 23.54 3.43
CA THR A 220 13.08 24.34 4.08
C THR A 220 13.03 25.81 3.66
N GLY A 221 12.96 26.70 4.65
CA GLY A 221 12.93 28.16 4.45
C GLY A 221 11.59 28.73 4.06
N MET A 222 10.53 27.92 4.00
CA MET A 222 9.19 28.39 3.63
C MET A 222 8.58 29.27 4.71
N LEU A 223 7.93 30.36 4.27
CA LEU A 223 7.20 31.25 5.15
C LEU A 223 5.74 30.79 5.25
N MET A 224 5.26 30.56 6.47
CA MET A 224 3.89 30.15 6.76
C MET A 224 3.45 30.67 8.14
N GLU A 225 2.19 30.96 8.32
CA GLU A 225 1.67 31.53 9.58
C GLU A 225 1.70 30.52 10.73
N SER A 226 1.42 29.24 10.44
CA SER A 226 1.49 28.15 11.41
C SER A 226 1.86 26.84 10.71
N PRO A 227 2.40 25.82 11.44
CA PRO A 227 2.73 24.53 10.84
C PRO A 227 1.51 23.80 10.26
N GLU A 228 0.32 24.00 10.82
CA GLU A 228 -0.91 23.32 10.39
C GLU A 228 -1.36 23.73 8.98
N THR A 229 -0.85 24.83 8.43
CA THR A 229 -1.18 25.30 7.07
C THR A 229 -0.75 24.31 5.98
N ILE A 230 0.16 23.39 6.30
CA ILE A 230 0.62 22.38 5.34
C ILE A 230 -0.30 21.14 5.27
N VAL A 231 -1.17 20.92 6.27
CA VAL A 231 -1.93 19.67 6.41
C VAL A 231 -2.84 19.40 5.20
N GLU A 232 -3.62 20.41 4.81
CA GLU A 232 -4.54 20.25 3.67
C GLU A 232 -3.80 20.06 2.35
N PRO A 233 -2.81 20.88 1.95
CA PRO A 233 -2.04 20.64 0.74
C PRO A 233 -1.31 19.28 0.71
N LEU A 234 -0.84 18.81 1.86
CA LEU A 234 -0.14 17.52 1.93
C LEU A 234 -1.07 16.30 1.94
N SER A 235 -2.36 16.48 2.20
CA SER A 235 -3.34 15.39 2.17
C SER A 235 -3.48 14.71 0.80
N TYR A 236 -3.01 15.39 -0.27
CA TYR A 236 -2.95 14.82 -1.62
C TYR A 236 -1.83 13.79 -1.85
N PHE A 237 -0.96 13.55 -0.88
CA PHE A 237 0.21 12.68 -1.03
C PHE A 237 0.14 11.51 -0.04
N PRO A 238 -0.59 10.44 -0.37
CA PRO A 238 -0.88 9.34 0.56
C PRO A 238 0.36 8.50 0.92
N GLU A 239 1.41 8.55 0.11
CA GLU A 239 2.66 7.82 0.35
C GLU A 239 3.71 8.68 1.07
N LEU A 240 3.31 9.88 1.55
CA LEU A 240 4.23 10.79 2.21
C LEU A 240 4.68 10.26 3.57
N GLU A 241 5.97 10.00 3.70
CA GLU A 241 6.58 9.47 4.93
C GLU A 241 7.28 10.57 5.74
N LYS A 242 7.74 11.64 5.08
CA LYS A 242 8.57 12.67 5.74
C LYS A 242 8.35 14.06 5.16
N VAL A 243 8.25 15.05 6.05
CA VAL A 243 8.20 16.47 5.73
C VAL A 243 9.32 17.20 6.44
N ILE A 244 10.17 17.90 5.69
CA ILE A 244 11.29 18.70 6.21
C ILE A 244 10.85 20.15 6.32
N MET A 245 10.82 20.67 7.53
CA MET A 245 10.39 22.03 7.86
C MET A 245 11.54 22.85 8.46
N CYS A 246 12.75 22.65 7.98
CA CYS A 246 13.92 23.39 8.46
C CYS A 246 13.78 24.88 8.15
N GLU A 247 14.02 25.73 9.16
CA GLU A 247 13.97 27.18 9.01
C GLU A 247 12.59 27.72 8.51
N CYS A 248 11.50 26.97 8.70
CA CYS A 248 10.14 27.42 8.41
C CYS A 248 9.59 28.29 9.54
N GLY A 249 8.82 29.29 9.20
CA GLY A 249 8.19 30.17 10.19
C GLY A 249 7.42 31.35 9.59
N PRO A 250 6.75 32.16 10.44
CA PRO A 250 6.06 33.35 9.97
C PRO A 250 7.04 34.41 9.48
N ALA A 251 6.60 35.27 8.57
CA ALA A 251 7.41 36.29 7.90
C ALA A 251 8.19 37.23 8.86
N GLN A 252 7.75 37.35 10.11
CA GLN A 252 8.39 38.20 11.13
C GLN A 252 9.32 37.40 12.09
N LYS A 253 9.26 36.07 12.06
CA LYS A 253 10.14 35.16 12.82
C LYS A 253 10.77 34.20 11.85
N VAL A 254 12.06 33.98 11.94
CA VAL A 254 12.82 33.17 10.98
C VAL A 254 12.46 31.68 11.04
N TRP A 255 11.87 31.20 12.15
CA TRP A 255 11.43 29.83 12.37
C TRP A 255 10.44 29.69 13.52
N PHE A 256 9.71 28.59 13.51
CA PHE A 256 8.93 28.16 14.68
C PHE A 256 9.85 27.70 15.81
N ASP A 257 9.41 27.89 17.06
CA ASP A 257 10.10 27.35 18.21
C ASP A 257 9.98 25.82 18.30
N ASP A 258 10.89 25.21 19.08
CA ASP A 258 10.97 23.75 19.17
C ASP A 258 9.73 23.13 19.82
N GLU A 259 9.04 23.84 20.73
CA GLU A 259 7.82 23.40 21.37
C GLU A 259 6.64 23.36 20.36
N THR A 260 6.49 24.40 19.54
CA THR A 260 5.48 24.45 18.46
C THR A 260 5.70 23.29 17.47
N MET A 261 6.95 23.08 17.02
CA MET A 261 7.27 22.00 16.09
C MET A 261 7.07 20.61 16.70
N SER A 262 7.40 20.45 17.99
CA SER A 262 7.17 19.19 18.70
C SER A 262 5.67 18.89 18.86
N ALA A 263 4.85 19.89 19.20
CA ALA A 263 3.41 19.72 19.29
C ALA A 263 2.80 19.34 17.93
N PHE A 264 3.23 20.01 16.87
CA PHE A 264 2.80 19.68 15.50
C PHE A 264 3.21 18.28 15.09
N ARG A 265 4.45 17.85 15.38
CA ARG A 265 4.92 16.48 15.15
C ARG A 265 4.03 15.44 15.83
N GLU A 266 3.61 15.68 17.07
CA GLU A 266 2.72 14.75 17.79
C GLU A 266 1.35 14.62 17.10
N ILE A 267 0.81 15.71 16.56
CA ILE A 267 -0.45 15.69 15.80
C ILE A 267 -0.29 14.86 14.53
N MET A 268 0.84 15.01 13.82
CA MET A 268 1.08 14.36 12.53
C MET A 268 1.74 12.98 12.62
N ARG A 269 1.98 12.46 13.83
CA ARG A 269 2.77 11.23 14.09
C ARG A 269 2.26 9.99 13.35
N SER A 270 0.95 9.90 13.07
CA SER A 270 0.33 8.80 12.32
C SER A 270 0.37 8.98 10.82
N GLU A 271 0.63 10.20 10.35
CA GLU A 271 0.55 10.55 8.93
C GLU A 271 1.94 10.55 8.29
N TYR A 272 2.84 11.36 8.83
CA TYR A 272 4.22 11.47 8.35
C TYR A 272 5.15 11.99 9.44
N LYS A 273 6.45 11.78 9.24
CA LYS A 273 7.50 12.29 10.11
C LYS A 273 7.76 13.76 9.83
N VAL A 274 7.67 14.59 10.87
CA VAL A 274 8.03 16.03 10.79
C VAL A 274 9.46 16.22 11.26
N VAL A 275 10.29 16.83 10.41
CA VAL A 275 11.71 17.13 10.65
C VAL A 275 11.92 18.62 10.67
N TRP A 276 12.61 19.13 11.70
CA TRP A 276 13.01 20.52 11.77
C TRP A 276 14.44 20.70 12.26
N LEU A 277 14.90 21.93 12.28
CA LEU A 277 16.27 22.30 12.62
C LEU A 277 16.35 22.82 14.04
N LEU A 278 17.13 22.18 14.89
CA LEU A 278 17.52 22.65 16.20
C LEU A 278 18.76 23.55 16.13
N LYS A 279 18.85 24.54 16.98
CA LYS A 279 20.06 25.30 17.21
C LYS A 279 20.65 24.94 18.56
N ILE A 280 21.83 24.35 18.55
CA ILE A 280 22.55 23.89 19.74
C ILE A 280 23.95 24.50 19.71
N TYR A 281 24.18 25.55 20.50
CA TYR A 281 25.45 26.27 20.57
C TYR A 281 25.98 26.72 19.17
N GLY A 282 25.09 27.20 18.31
CA GLY A 282 25.42 27.62 16.94
C GLY A 282 25.50 26.49 15.92
N LEU A 283 25.48 25.24 16.35
CA LEU A 283 25.35 24.09 15.45
C LEU A 283 23.90 24.00 14.97
N LYS A 284 23.72 23.68 13.70
CA LYS A 284 22.44 23.30 13.11
C LYS A 284 22.32 21.79 13.14
N VAL A 285 21.35 21.27 13.89
CA VAL A 285 21.11 19.83 14.09
C VAL A 285 19.70 19.54 13.64
N ARG A 286 19.52 18.65 12.69
CA ARG A 286 18.19 18.19 12.27
C ARG A 286 17.67 17.17 13.28
N THR A 287 16.37 17.16 13.50
CA THR A 287 15.74 16.20 14.43
C THR A 287 15.82 14.75 13.94
N ASP A 288 16.16 14.51 12.66
CA ASP A 288 16.42 13.20 12.06
C ASP A 288 17.93 12.90 11.89
N ASP A 289 18.83 13.75 12.43
CA ASP A 289 20.26 13.44 12.44
C ASP A 289 20.54 12.19 13.29
N LEU A 290 21.39 11.31 12.78
CA LEU A 290 21.69 10.03 13.44
C LEU A 290 22.79 10.15 14.49
N TYR A 291 23.57 11.24 14.52
CA TYR A 291 24.59 11.46 15.54
C TYR A 291 24.80 12.92 15.88
N PHE A 292 25.23 13.16 17.12
CA PHE A 292 25.65 14.46 17.61
C PHE A 292 27.08 14.40 18.17
N MET A 293 28.02 15.15 17.57
CA MET A 293 29.43 15.21 17.96
C MET A 293 29.95 16.65 17.86
N PRO A 294 29.72 17.52 18.86
CA PRO A 294 30.10 18.94 18.82
C PRO A 294 31.60 19.16 18.75
N VAL A 295 32.39 18.26 19.32
CA VAL A 295 33.89 18.38 19.30
C VAL A 295 34.45 18.41 17.88
N LYS A 296 33.82 17.74 16.92
CA LYS A 296 34.19 17.74 15.49
C LYS A 296 34.15 19.16 14.89
N HIS A 297 33.34 20.01 15.45
CA HIS A 297 33.12 21.39 15.01
C HIS A 297 33.85 22.41 15.93
N GLY A 298 34.61 21.96 16.93
CA GLY A 298 35.26 22.80 17.90
C GLY A 298 34.32 23.53 18.85
N VAL A 299 33.07 22.99 19.01
CA VAL A 299 32.03 23.59 19.85
C VAL A 299 32.01 22.89 21.20
N VAL A 300 31.97 23.70 22.26
CA VAL A 300 31.77 23.24 23.65
C VAL A 300 30.31 23.40 24.03
N VAL A 301 29.69 22.33 24.50
CA VAL A 301 28.28 22.32 24.93
C VAL A 301 28.19 22.18 26.45
N SER A 302 27.09 22.66 27.00
CA SER A 302 26.70 22.51 28.40
C SER A 302 25.18 22.22 28.54
N ASN A 303 24.68 22.23 29.74
CA ASN A 303 23.32 21.72 30.04
C ASN A 303 22.17 22.43 29.30
N PHE A 304 22.29 23.70 28.97
CA PHE A 304 21.13 24.48 28.53
C PHE A 304 20.60 24.08 27.15
N GLU A 305 21.38 24.28 26.09
CA GLU A 305 20.89 24.02 24.71
C GLU A 305 20.93 22.55 24.33
N ILE A 306 21.77 21.72 24.99
CA ILE A 306 21.84 20.29 24.71
C ILE A 306 20.52 19.59 24.99
N GLN A 307 19.68 20.14 25.87
CA GLN A 307 18.36 19.57 26.19
C GLN A 307 17.43 19.50 24.97
N LYS A 308 17.71 20.27 23.91
CA LYS A 308 16.98 20.19 22.66
C LYS A 308 17.17 18.85 21.92
N LEU A 309 18.24 18.11 22.22
CA LEU A 309 18.45 16.76 21.65
C LEU A 309 17.29 15.79 21.99
N ARG A 310 16.46 16.08 22.99
CA ARG A 310 15.25 15.29 23.30
C ARG A 310 14.30 15.13 22.11
N TYR A 311 14.37 16.04 21.13
CA TYR A 311 13.58 16.00 19.91
C TYR A 311 14.15 15.11 18.81
N CYS A 312 15.39 14.57 19.00
CA CYS A 312 16.07 13.72 18.04
C CYS A 312 15.83 12.23 18.36
N GLU A 313 14.60 11.75 18.11
CA GLU A 313 14.18 10.40 18.49
C GLU A 313 14.94 9.29 17.75
N ASP A 314 15.45 9.57 16.53
CA ASP A 314 16.20 8.61 15.70
C ASP A 314 17.69 8.60 15.97
N MET A 315 18.18 9.49 16.82
CA MET A 315 19.62 9.62 17.07
C MET A 315 20.21 8.34 17.63
N LEU A 316 21.24 7.84 16.95
CA LEU A 316 21.92 6.59 17.32
C LEU A 316 23.16 6.81 18.16
N CYS A 317 23.78 7.98 18.06
CA CYS A 317 25.03 8.27 18.75
C CYS A 317 25.08 9.69 19.31
N VAL A 318 25.47 9.81 20.58
CA VAL A 318 25.83 11.08 21.19
C VAL A 318 27.26 10.95 21.73
N ASP A 319 28.19 11.72 21.14
CA ASP A 319 29.59 11.83 21.59
C ASP A 319 29.84 13.28 22.09
N ILE A 320 29.76 13.46 23.39
CA ILE A 320 29.94 14.74 24.10
C ILE A 320 31.11 14.67 25.09
N GLY A 321 32.11 13.89 24.72
CA GLY A 321 33.35 13.80 25.53
C GLY A 321 34.01 15.15 25.71
N HIS A 322 34.59 15.37 26.91
CA HIS A 322 35.29 16.63 27.33
C HIS A 322 34.31 17.84 27.43
N MET A 323 33.00 17.60 27.61
CA MET A 323 32.02 18.66 27.75
C MET A 323 31.56 18.80 29.21
N ALA A 324 31.17 20.02 29.60
CA ALA A 324 30.68 20.31 30.95
C ALA A 324 29.20 20.01 31.10
N VAL A 325 28.79 18.81 30.69
CA VAL A 325 27.40 18.34 30.77
C VAL A 325 27.20 17.55 32.06
N THR A 326 26.22 17.95 32.85
CA THR A 326 25.83 17.32 34.14
C THR A 326 24.36 16.95 34.23
N ASP A 327 23.57 17.31 33.20
CA ASP A 327 22.15 16.99 33.10
C ASP A 327 21.87 16.21 31.80
N LEU A 328 21.50 14.95 31.96
CA LEU A 328 21.21 14.02 30.88
C LEU A 328 19.71 13.88 30.57
N SER A 329 18.85 14.79 31.04
CA SER A 329 17.39 14.70 30.83
C SER A 329 16.99 14.61 29.35
N PHE A 330 17.82 15.08 28.42
CA PHE A 330 17.57 14.94 26.99
C PHE A 330 17.52 13.47 26.51
N LEU A 331 18.16 12.53 27.23
CA LEU A 331 18.14 11.10 26.92
C LEU A 331 16.75 10.48 27.03
N GLU A 332 15.83 11.08 27.79
CA GLU A 332 14.47 10.57 27.94
C GLU A 332 13.70 10.46 26.61
N GLY A 333 14.02 11.36 25.63
CA GLY A 333 13.45 11.35 24.29
C GLY A 333 14.18 10.46 23.29
N MET A 334 15.37 9.94 23.63
CA MET A 334 16.30 9.30 22.67
C MET A 334 16.21 7.77 22.69
N LYS A 335 15.06 7.24 22.34
CA LYS A 335 14.79 5.79 22.41
C LYS A 335 15.62 4.94 21.44
N SER A 336 16.12 5.52 20.35
CA SER A 336 16.93 4.82 19.34
C SER A 336 18.43 4.79 19.70
N LEU A 337 18.86 5.46 20.77
CA LEU A 337 20.27 5.63 21.11
C LEU A 337 20.97 4.30 21.36
N LYS A 338 22.07 4.08 20.61
CA LYS A 338 22.91 2.87 20.68
C LYS A 338 24.31 3.15 21.27
N TYR A 339 24.83 4.35 21.05
CA TYR A 339 26.21 4.71 21.38
C TYR A 339 26.22 6.00 22.18
N PHE A 340 26.73 5.95 23.39
CA PHE A 340 26.82 7.10 24.26
C PHE A 340 28.25 7.27 24.78
N ILE A 341 28.85 8.41 24.48
CA ILE A 341 30.23 8.75 24.90
C ILE A 341 30.18 10.06 25.66
N LEU A 342 30.48 10.00 26.94
CA LEU A 342 30.68 11.15 27.80
C LEU A 342 31.89 10.88 28.67
N VAL A 343 33.03 11.36 28.27
CA VAL A 343 34.31 11.18 28.94
C VAL A 343 34.80 12.50 29.51
N ASP A 344 35.54 12.45 30.64
CA ASP A 344 36.22 13.62 31.19
C ASP A 344 35.23 14.78 31.49
N SER A 345 34.14 14.45 32.20
CA SER A 345 33.01 15.33 32.50
C SER A 345 32.69 15.35 33.99
N PRO A 346 32.19 16.46 34.54
CA PRO A 346 31.76 16.54 35.93
C PRO A 346 30.38 15.86 36.20
N LEU A 347 29.93 14.98 35.32
CA LEU A 347 28.65 14.23 35.46
C LEU A 347 28.65 13.37 36.73
N ILE A 348 27.56 13.49 37.53
CA ILE A 348 27.36 12.72 38.76
C ILE A 348 26.21 11.73 38.63
N TYR A 349 25.08 12.15 38.03
CA TYR A 349 23.83 11.43 37.97
C TYR A 349 23.54 10.95 36.54
N ILE A 350 23.20 9.67 36.41
CA ILE A 350 22.96 9.02 35.10
C ILE A 350 21.58 8.38 34.99
N GLU A 351 20.63 8.68 35.89
CA GLU A 351 19.30 8.08 35.90
C GLU A 351 18.59 8.12 34.53
N PRO A 352 18.68 9.21 33.73
CA PRO A 352 18.01 9.23 32.42
C PRO A 352 18.52 8.17 31.44
N ILE A 353 19.73 7.61 31.64
CA ILE A 353 20.29 6.57 30.76
C ILE A 353 19.44 5.28 30.80
N ALA A 354 18.75 5.05 31.91
CA ALA A 354 17.83 3.91 32.06
C ALA A 354 16.73 3.86 31.02
N ASN A 355 16.39 4.98 30.36
CA ASN A 355 15.39 5.04 29.28
C ASN A 355 15.94 4.57 27.91
N CYS A 356 17.27 4.49 27.77
CA CYS A 356 17.94 4.15 26.50
C CYS A 356 18.15 2.63 26.39
N LYS A 357 17.06 1.87 26.19
CA LYS A 357 17.06 0.40 26.17
C LYS A 357 17.87 -0.23 25.02
N ASN A 358 18.16 0.55 23.97
CA ASN A 358 18.90 0.11 22.79
C ASN A 358 20.41 0.37 22.86
N LEU A 359 20.92 0.88 24.00
CA LEU A 359 22.37 1.11 24.16
C LEU A 359 23.14 -0.19 24.02
N VAL A 360 24.19 -0.15 23.20
CA VAL A 360 25.15 -1.27 22.98
C VAL A 360 26.55 -0.90 23.44
N TYR A 361 26.88 0.37 23.43
CA TYR A 361 28.22 0.88 23.78
C TYR A 361 28.12 2.17 24.63
N VAL A 362 28.72 2.15 25.80
CA VAL A 362 28.72 3.29 26.74
C VAL A 362 30.15 3.55 27.25
N GLU A 363 30.60 4.80 27.11
CA GLU A 363 31.90 5.26 27.65
C GLU A 363 31.68 6.42 28.62
N LEU A 364 31.87 6.17 29.93
CA LEU A 364 31.76 7.14 31.05
C LEU A 364 33.10 7.39 31.72
N PHE A 365 34.18 7.16 30.98
CA PHE A 365 35.56 7.29 31.51
C PHE A 365 35.81 8.66 32.14
N ARG A 366 36.33 8.64 33.39
CA ARG A 366 36.76 9.86 34.10
C ARG A 366 35.62 10.87 34.27
N THR A 367 34.49 10.36 34.73
CA THR A 367 33.36 11.16 35.20
C THR A 367 33.22 11.09 36.72
N GLU A 368 32.43 11.98 37.30
CA GLU A 368 32.14 11.98 38.76
C GLU A 368 30.94 11.11 39.13
N VAL A 369 30.51 10.18 38.24
CA VAL A 369 29.37 9.26 38.46
C VAL A 369 29.58 8.46 39.74
N GLN A 370 28.54 8.43 40.59
CA GLN A 370 28.55 7.80 41.93
C GLN A 370 27.68 6.55 42.00
N ASP A 371 26.67 6.43 41.14
CA ASP A 371 25.77 5.28 41.05
C ASP A 371 25.66 4.76 39.63
N LEU A 372 25.95 3.48 39.42
CA LEU A 372 25.87 2.79 38.12
C LEU A 372 24.60 1.95 37.99
N SER A 373 23.73 1.88 39.01
CA SER A 373 22.52 1.07 38.99
C SER A 373 21.56 1.40 37.83
N PRO A 374 21.45 2.65 37.29
CA PRO A 374 20.62 2.92 36.12
C PRO A 374 21.05 2.14 34.88
N LEU A 375 22.30 1.70 34.77
CA LEU A 375 22.79 0.88 33.65
C LEU A 375 22.22 -0.55 33.66
N LEU A 376 21.74 -1.05 34.79
CA LEU A 376 21.08 -2.36 34.87
C LEU A 376 19.83 -2.43 33.97
N GLU A 377 19.23 -1.28 33.69
CA GLU A 377 18.08 -1.17 32.81
C GLU A 377 18.42 -1.25 31.29
N CYS A 378 19.72 -1.17 30.97
CA CYS A 378 20.23 -1.18 29.58
C CYS A 378 20.57 -2.63 29.17
N THR A 379 19.58 -3.48 29.00
CA THR A 379 19.77 -4.92 28.76
C THR A 379 20.36 -5.27 27.38
N SER A 380 20.46 -4.32 26.47
CA SER A 380 21.14 -4.48 25.17
C SER A 380 22.64 -4.09 25.23
N LEU A 381 23.11 -3.55 26.38
CA LEU A 381 24.47 -3.05 26.51
C LEU A 381 25.49 -4.18 26.44
N GLN A 382 26.47 -4.04 25.56
CA GLN A 382 27.53 -5.01 25.33
C GLN A 382 28.90 -4.54 25.83
N ASP A 383 29.20 -3.28 25.61
CA ASP A 383 30.51 -2.69 25.93
C ASP A 383 30.33 -1.52 26.89
N LEU A 384 30.93 -1.60 28.05
CA LEU A 384 30.85 -0.60 29.11
C LEU A 384 32.24 -0.19 29.65
N ASN A 385 32.52 1.12 29.61
CA ASN A 385 33.73 1.69 30.22
C ASN A 385 33.36 2.68 31.32
N VAL A 386 33.62 2.31 32.57
CA VAL A 386 33.41 3.14 33.75
C VAL A 386 34.71 3.36 34.53
N THR A 387 35.85 3.25 33.83
CA THR A 387 37.16 3.53 34.47
C THR A 387 37.21 4.96 35.00
N ARG A 388 37.78 5.13 36.19
CA ARG A 388 37.92 6.42 36.88
C ARG A 388 36.61 7.16 37.16
N THR A 389 35.50 6.46 37.28
CA THR A 389 34.29 7.00 37.96
C THR A 389 34.48 6.99 39.46
N LYS A 390 33.52 7.55 40.22
CA LYS A 390 33.48 7.53 41.69
C LYS A 390 32.56 6.41 42.21
N ALA A 391 31.90 5.67 41.34
CA ALA A 391 30.96 4.64 41.71
C ALA A 391 31.65 3.34 42.10
N ASP A 392 30.97 2.58 42.96
CA ASP A 392 31.27 1.18 43.26
C ASP A 392 30.87 0.31 42.03
N PRO A 393 31.82 -0.36 41.38
CA PRO A 393 31.53 -1.19 40.20
C PRO A 393 30.88 -2.54 40.57
N MET A 394 30.78 -2.91 41.84
CA MET A 394 30.24 -4.20 42.30
C MET A 394 28.75 -4.36 41.92
N VAL A 395 28.00 -3.27 41.73
CA VAL A 395 26.64 -3.32 41.23
C VAL A 395 26.56 -3.96 39.82
N LEU A 396 27.60 -3.81 39.02
CA LEU A 396 27.66 -4.32 37.66
C LEU A 396 27.76 -5.84 37.56
N LYS A 397 28.01 -6.57 38.65
CA LYS A 397 28.03 -8.05 38.65
C LYS A 397 26.70 -8.66 38.22
N GLU A 398 25.60 -7.89 38.25
CA GLU A 398 24.30 -8.29 37.77
C GLU A 398 24.16 -8.23 36.25
N MET A 399 25.08 -7.50 35.57
CA MET A 399 25.06 -7.31 34.10
C MET A 399 25.78 -8.45 33.35
N THR A 400 25.37 -9.68 33.57
CA THR A 400 25.99 -10.90 33.01
C THR A 400 25.90 -11.01 31.49
N TRP A 401 25.15 -10.11 30.85
CA TRP A 401 25.03 -10.01 29.39
C TRP A 401 26.09 -9.14 28.72
N LEU A 402 26.96 -8.44 29.51
CA LEU A 402 28.04 -7.64 28.94
C LEU A 402 29.09 -8.52 28.26
N ASN A 403 29.55 -8.07 27.09
CA ASN A 403 30.70 -8.67 26.41
C ASN A 403 32.02 -8.13 26.98
N ASN A 404 32.09 -6.81 27.20
CA ASN A 404 33.31 -6.15 27.61
C ASN A 404 33.04 -5.09 28.72
N LEU A 405 33.84 -5.12 29.78
CA LEU A 405 33.77 -4.20 30.90
C LEU A 405 35.17 -3.64 31.24
N TRP A 406 35.32 -2.32 31.19
CA TRP A 406 36.53 -1.61 31.66
C TRP A 406 36.22 -0.94 33.00
N VAL A 407 37.01 -1.29 34.04
CA VAL A 407 36.94 -0.77 35.43
C VAL A 407 38.31 -0.42 35.94
N SER A 408 38.42 0.41 36.94
CA SER A 408 39.72 0.73 37.58
C SER A 408 39.95 -0.13 38.79
N LYS A 409 41.18 -0.64 38.95
CA LYS A 409 41.57 -1.46 40.10
C LYS A 409 41.32 -0.78 41.46
N HIS A 410 41.51 0.53 41.54
CA HIS A 410 41.35 1.29 42.78
C HIS A 410 39.88 1.45 43.23
N GLN A 411 38.92 1.00 42.44
CA GLN A 411 37.51 1.00 42.78
C GLN A 411 37.10 -0.27 43.56
N PHE A 412 38.01 -1.22 43.74
CA PHE A 412 37.73 -2.50 44.38
C PHE A 412 38.55 -2.64 45.70
N ASP A 413 37.92 -3.23 46.67
CA ASP A 413 38.54 -3.57 47.95
C ASP A 413 38.65 -5.12 48.10
N GLY A 414 39.67 -5.54 48.85
CA GLY A 414 39.85 -6.96 49.18
C GLY A 414 39.86 -7.90 47.96
N ASN A 415 38.92 -8.82 47.89
CA ASN A 415 38.73 -9.84 46.86
C ASN A 415 37.62 -9.52 45.84
N GLU A 416 37.12 -8.29 45.83
CA GLU A 416 35.99 -7.88 44.95
C GLU A 416 36.27 -8.05 43.45
N MET A 417 37.55 -7.91 43.01
CA MET A 417 37.94 -8.18 41.61
C MET A 417 37.71 -9.66 41.23
N GLU A 418 38.01 -10.59 42.13
CA GLU A 418 37.77 -12.01 41.93
C GLU A 418 36.27 -12.32 41.99
N GLU A 419 35.53 -11.64 42.87
CA GLU A 419 34.10 -11.80 43.00
C GLU A 419 33.35 -11.37 41.76
N ILE A 420 33.62 -10.14 41.24
CA ILE A 420 32.96 -9.67 40.00
C ILE A 420 33.32 -10.53 38.80
N GLN A 421 34.61 -10.97 38.69
CA GLN A 421 35.02 -11.87 37.61
C GLN A 421 34.31 -13.23 37.69
N ALA A 422 34.11 -13.75 38.91
CA ALA A 422 33.37 -15.01 39.08
C ALA A 422 31.87 -14.86 38.80
N ALA A 423 31.28 -13.70 39.09
CA ALA A 423 29.87 -13.41 38.78
C ALA A 423 29.60 -13.23 37.28
N MET A 424 30.61 -12.81 36.50
CA MET A 424 30.52 -12.50 35.06
C MET A 424 31.54 -13.32 34.26
N PRO A 425 31.40 -14.66 34.21
CA PRO A 425 32.42 -15.56 33.63
C PRO A 425 32.60 -15.38 32.12
N ASP A 426 31.55 -14.96 31.40
CA ASP A 426 31.56 -14.79 29.95
C ASP A 426 31.93 -13.36 29.54
N THR A 427 32.08 -12.43 30.50
CA THR A 427 32.46 -11.03 30.24
C THR A 427 33.97 -10.86 30.28
N PHE A 428 34.53 -10.23 29.25
CA PHE A 428 35.90 -9.78 29.32
C PHE A 428 36.00 -8.54 30.23
N ILE A 429 36.57 -8.69 31.44
CA ILE A 429 36.73 -7.59 32.37
C ILE A 429 38.20 -7.08 32.32
N LYS A 430 38.37 -5.82 31.99
CA LYS A 430 39.65 -5.15 31.98
C LYS A 430 39.86 -4.30 33.25
N PHE A 431 40.67 -4.78 34.17
CA PHE A 431 41.06 -4.05 35.36
C PHE A 431 42.22 -3.08 35.04
N CYS A 432 41.93 -1.78 34.99
CA CYS A 432 42.88 -0.72 34.58
C CYS A 432 43.57 -0.12 35.81
N ASP A 433 44.87 0.11 35.67
CA ASP A 433 45.64 0.90 36.67
C ASP A 433 45.30 2.40 36.55
N TYR A 434 45.37 3.12 37.66
CA TYR A 434 45.00 4.54 37.73
C TYR A 434 45.76 5.44 36.72
N ASN A 435 47.02 5.13 36.43
CA ASN A 435 47.89 5.94 35.57
C ASN A 435 47.76 5.57 34.07
N ILE A 436 47.02 4.54 33.74
CA ILE A 436 46.86 4.11 32.35
C ILE A 436 45.62 4.83 31.78
N LEU A 437 45.83 5.60 30.72
CA LEU A 437 44.73 6.18 29.97
C LEU A 437 43.84 5.05 29.45
N SER A 438 42.52 5.26 29.41
CA SER A 438 41.50 4.31 28.96
C SER A 438 41.72 3.75 27.54
N ARG A 439 42.69 4.26 26.83
CA ARG A 439 43.07 3.89 25.46
C ARG A 439 43.56 2.45 25.28
N ASN A 440 43.76 1.68 26.36
CA ASN A 440 44.24 0.31 26.32
C ASN A 440 43.26 -0.66 25.66
N GLY A 441 42.98 -0.45 24.36
CA GLY A 441 42.20 -1.34 23.56
C GLY A 441 40.68 -1.08 23.58
N TRP A 442 40.18 -0.11 24.39
CA TRP A 442 38.75 0.20 24.45
C TRP A 442 38.16 0.57 23.09
N ARG A 443 38.80 1.50 22.38
CA ARG A 443 38.36 1.94 21.03
C ARG A 443 38.80 0.99 19.90
N ASN A 444 39.27 -0.23 20.24
CA ASN A 444 39.53 -1.32 19.30
C ASN A 444 38.41 -2.38 19.34
N LEU A 445 37.33 -2.16 20.12
CA LEU A 445 36.18 -3.04 20.17
C LEU A 445 35.33 -2.92 18.88
N GLN A 446 34.68 -4.00 18.49
CA GLN A 446 33.92 -4.04 17.26
C GLN A 446 32.79 -2.99 17.25
N ASN A 447 32.05 -2.84 18.34
CA ASN A 447 30.96 -1.85 18.43
C ASN A 447 31.44 -0.40 18.23
N TYR A 448 32.69 -0.08 18.58
CA TYR A 448 33.26 1.23 18.27
C TYR A 448 33.51 1.42 16.77
N TYR A 449 34.02 0.39 16.08
CA TYR A 449 34.19 0.45 14.63
C TYR A 449 32.84 0.49 13.90
N ASP A 450 31.91 -0.36 14.30
CA ASP A 450 30.54 -0.40 13.74
C ASP A 450 29.84 0.96 13.87
N MET A 451 30.00 1.62 15.02
CA MET A 451 29.50 2.99 15.21
C MET A 451 30.12 3.98 14.23
N ARG A 452 31.44 3.94 14.04
CA ARG A 452 32.15 4.87 13.16
C ARG A 452 31.80 4.64 11.69
N ASP A 453 31.69 3.38 11.28
CA ASP A 453 31.33 2.98 9.92
C ASP A 453 29.87 3.34 9.61
N LEU A 454 28.93 2.97 10.49
CA LEU A 454 27.50 3.24 10.34
C LEU A 454 27.20 4.73 10.16
N LEU A 455 27.93 5.57 10.91
CA LEU A 455 27.67 7.02 10.96
C LEU A 455 28.62 7.84 10.07
N GLY A 456 29.50 7.20 9.30
CA GLY A 456 30.52 7.88 8.50
C GLY A 456 31.48 8.75 9.33
N MET A 457 31.70 8.38 10.59
CA MET A 457 32.50 9.16 11.52
C MET A 457 33.99 8.81 11.36
N PRO A 458 34.90 9.77 11.48
CA PRO A 458 36.33 9.49 11.38
C PRO A 458 36.77 8.59 12.54
N TYR A 459 37.65 7.63 12.27
CA TYR A 459 38.32 6.85 13.30
C TYR A 459 39.24 7.71 14.12
N ASN A 460 39.03 7.78 15.42
CA ASN A 460 40.01 8.33 16.33
C ASN A 460 41.02 7.22 16.68
N ARG A 461 41.98 7.01 15.82
CA ARG A 461 43.16 6.17 16.12
C ARG A 461 44.06 6.94 17.06
N TRP A 462 44.06 6.57 18.33
CA TRP A 462 44.97 7.09 19.33
C TRP A 462 45.95 6.02 19.81
#